data_0687ccd8da6763577591a4dacef466ee
#
_entry.id   0687ccd8da6763577591a4dacef466ee
#
_cell.length_a   1.000
_cell.length_b   1.000
_cell.length_c   1.000
_cell.angle_alpha   90.00
_cell.angle_beta   90.00
_cell.angle_gamma   90.00
#
_symmetry.space_group_name_H-M   'P 1'
#
loop_
_entity.id
_entity.type
_entity.pdbx_description
1 polymer ?
#
loop_
_entity_poly.entity_id
_entity_poly.type
_entity_poly.pdbx_seq_one_letter_code
_entity_poly.pdbx_strand_id
1 'polypeptide(L)'
;MPAPKAVLRIVINFCLVGWGAAIIAQASRMRPGYVRLPWLHDLAIFFFFSLVAFALFFAEYQLVQGLTKHDLNVTLGYVQSLGCFLLLLSGLWGIYYANGRGLTTPSNPAFTENALLAIYIFGHVIFLGNVIWSYVREGSAR
;
A
#
# COMPACT_ATOMS: atom_id res chain seq x y z
N MET A 1 2.46 7.01 -20.64
CA MET A 1 2.14 6.50 -19.29
C MET A 1 3.26 6.87 -18.33
N PRO A 2 2.96 7.27 -17.11
CA PRO A 2 4.00 7.52 -16.11
C PRO A 2 4.76 6.21 -15.82
N ALA A 3 6.06 6.32 -15.49
CA ALA A 3 6.85 5.14 -15.10
C ALA A 3 6.27 4.48 -13.83
N PRO A 4 6.42 3.16 -13.62
CA PRO A 4 5.91 2.47 -12.42
C PRO A 4 6.35 3.14 -11.11
N LYS A 5 7.56 3.68 -11.05
CA LYS A 5 8.03 4.47 -9.90
C LYS A 5 7.21 5.74 -9.65
N ALA A 6 6.75 6.39 -10.71
CA ALA A 6 5.89 7.57 -10.57
C ALA A 6 4.52 7.18 -9.98
N VAL A 7 3.98 6.05 -10.39
CA VAL A 7 2.74 5.49 -9.80
C VAL A 7 2.95 5.19 -8.31
N LEU A 8 4.05 4.53 -7.95
CA LEU A 8 4.38 4.25 -6.54
C LEU A 8 4.50 5.53 -5.71
N ARG A 9 5.12 6.59 -6.25
CA ARG A 9 5.20 7.90 -5.57
C ARG A 9 3.82 8.50 -5.33
N ILE A 10 2.93 8.42 -6.31
CA ILE A 10 1.55 8.91 -6.17
C ILE A 10 0.83 8.14 -5.06
N VAL A 11 0.96 6.82 -5.02
CA VAL A 11 0.34 5.99 -3.99
C VAL A 11 0.94 6.27 -2.61
N ILE A 12 2.27 6.45 -2.51
CA ILE A 12 2.94 6.84 -1.27
C ILE A 12 2.38 8.18 -0.75
N ASN A 13 2.25 9.18 -1.61
CA ASN A 13 1.68 10.46 -1.23
C ASN A 13 0.21 10.33 -0.80
N PHE A 14 -0.56 9.51 -1.49
CA PHE A 14 -1.95 9.20 -1.11
C PHE A 14 -2.02 8.58 0.29
N CYS A 15 -1.18 7.59 0.57
CA CYS A 15 -1.12 6.96 1.89
C CYS A 15 -0.67 7.96 2.99
N LEU A 16 0.31 8.82 2.67
CA LEU A 16 0.80 9.83 3.61
C LEU A 16 -0.28 10.86 3.97
N VAL A 17 -1.00 11.36 2.98
CA VAL A 17 -2.12 12.30 3.18
C VAL A 17 -3.25 11.61 3.94
N GLY A 18 -3.61 10.37 3.58
CA GLY A 18 -4.64 9.60 4.25
C GLY A 18 -4.30 9.33 5.72
N TRP A 19 -3.05 8.97 6.01
CA TRP A 19 -2.56 8.77 7.36
C TRP A 19 -2.61 10.06 8.18
N GLY A 20 -2.10 11.16 7.64
CA GLY A 20 -2.13 12.47 8.29
C GLY A 20 -3.57 12.92 8.59
N ALA A 21 -4.47 12.79 7.62
CA ALA A 21 -5.89 13.13 7.80
C ALA A 21 -6.57 12.26 8.88
N ALA A 22 -6.28 10.95 8.92
CA ALA A 22 -6.82 10.04 9.93
C ALA A 22 -6.33 10.41 11.34
N ILE A 23 -5.03 10.75 11.50
CA ILE A 23 -4.47 11.19 12.77
C ILE A 23 -5.10 12.51 13.23
N ILE A 24 -5.22 13.50 12.35
CA ILE A 24 -5.84 14.79 12.67
C ILE A 24 -7.31 14.59 13.09
N ALA A 25 -8.06 13.78 12.34
CA ALA A 25 -9.44 13.47 12.66
C ALA A 25 -9.56 12.75 14.02
N GLN A 26 -8.66 11.80 14.32
CA GLN A 26 -8.61 11.12 15.61
C GLN A 26 -8.27 12.09 16.75
N ALA A 27 -7.28 12.95 16.58
CA ALA A 27 -6.87 13.94 17.57
C ALA A 27 -7.98 14.96 17.87
N SER A 28 -8.71 15.40 16.85
CA SER A 28 -9.84 16.32 17.04
C SER A 28 -10.99 15.72 17.86
N ARG A 29 -11.10 14.37 17.87
CA ARG A 29 -12.14 13.64 18.63
C ARG A 29 -11.71 13.22 20.04
N MET A 30 -10.50 13.52 20.45
CA MET A 30 -10.03 13.36 21.82
C MET A 30 -10.54 14.46 22.78
N ARG A 31 -11.20 15.49 22.25
CA ARG A 31 -11.78 16.56 23.05
C ARG A 31 -13.03 16.08 23.81
N PRO A 32 -13.26 16.60 25.04
CA PRO A 32 -14.45 16.27 25.80
C PRO A 32 -15.74 16.56 25.00
N GLY A 33 -16.67 15.63 24.99
CA GLY A 33 -17.95 15.76 24.29
C GLY A 33 -18.01 15.18 22.88
N TYR A 34 -16.90 14.70 22.32
CA TYR A 34 -16.88 14.00 21.02
C TYR A 34 -16.94 12.48 21.17
N VAL A 35 -17.71 11.84 20.31
CA VAL A 35 -17.76 10.37 20.25
C VAL A 35 -16.47 9.84 19.63
N ARG A 36 -15.82 8.89 20.32
CA ARG A 36 -14.67 8.19 19.76
C ARG A 36 -15.11 7.29 18.62
N LEU A 37 -14.42 7.33 17.52
CA LEU A 37 -14.65 6.47 16.36
C LEU A 37 -13.49 5.47 16.22
N PRO A 38 -13.69 4.20 16.65
CA PRO A 38 -12.64 3.17 16.60
C PRO A 38 -12.06 2.97 15.20
N TRP A 39 -12.89 3.11 14.16
CA TRP A 39 -12.45 2.94 12.77
C TRP A 39 -11.44 3.98 12.29
N LEU A 40 -11.37 5.17 12.91
CA LEU A 40 -10.32 6.14 12.62
C LEU A 40 -8.94 5.64 13.03
N HIS A 41 -8.86 4.91 14.14
CA HIS A 41 -7.63 4.29 14.60
C HIS A 41 -7.16 3.22 13.60
N ASP A 42 -8.07 2.35 13.16
CA ASP A 42 -7.76 1.31 12.19
C ASP A 42 -7.37 1.89 10.84
N LEU A 43 -8.04 2.95 10.42
CA LEU A 43 -7.73 3.68 9.21
C LEU A 43 -6.31 4.28 9.28
N ALA A 44 -5.93 4.87 10.40
CA ALA A 44 -4.60 5.41 10.61
C ALA A 44 -3.52 4.31 10.56
N ILE A 45 -3.76 3.18 11.23
CA ILE A 45 -2.86 2.02 11.21
C ILE A 45 -2.74 1.46 9.79
N PHE A 46 -3.86 1.29 9.10
CA PHE A 46 -3.88 0.75 7.74
C PHE A 46 -3.10 1.63 6.76
N PHE A 47 -3.30 2.94 6.80
CA PHE A 47 -2.53 3.86 5.97
C PHE A 47 -1.05 3.88 6.32
N PHE A 48 -0.69 3.80 7.60
CA PHE A 48 0.69 3.77 8.02
C PHE A 48 1.43 2.53 7.49
N PHE A 49 0.88 1.35 7.69
CA PHE A 49 1.51 0.12 7.19
C PHE A 49 1.48 0.02 5.66
N SER A 50 0.45 0.54 5.01
CA SER A 50 0.43 0.64 3.56
C SER A 50 1.51 1.59 3.06
N LEU A 51 1.70 2.74 3.71
CA LEU A 51 2.77 3.68 3.41
C LEU A 51 4.15 3.00 3.51
N VAL A 52 4.40 2.23 4.56
CA VAL A 52 5.63 1.46 4.74
C VAL A 52 5.80 0.44 3.60
N ALA A 53 4.75 -0.30 3.24
CA ALA A 53 4.81 -1.28 2.15
C ALA A 53 5.17 -0.63 0.80
N PHE A 54 4.51 0.44 0.43
CA PHE A 54 4.79 1.13 -0.83
C PHE A 54 6.16 1.84 -0.85
N ALA A 55 6.61 2.36 0.30
CA ALA A 55 7.95 2.90 0.44
C ALA A 55 9.03 1.82 0.27
N LEU A 56 8.80 0.61 0.81
CA LEU A 56 9.67 -0.55 0.61
C LEU A 56 9.72 -0.95 -0.86
N PHE A 57 8.59 -1.08 -1.55
CA PHE A 57 8.55 -1.39 -2.98
C PHE A 57 9.31 -0.35 -3.80
N PHE A 58 9.15 0.93 -3.49
CA PHE A 58 9.89 1.99 -4.14
C PHE A 58 11.41 1.86 -3.90
N ALA A 59 11.82 1.60 -2.66
CA ALA A 59 13.22 1.40 -2.30
C ALA A 59 13.82 0.16 -2.99
N GLU A 60 13.09 -0.95 -3.06
CA GLU A 60 13.49 -2.17 -3.78
C GLU A 60 13.73 -1.90 -5.27
N TYR A 61 12.83 -1.15 -5.93
CA TYR A 61 13.04 -0.74 -7.32
C TYR A 61 14.28 0.12 -7.50
N GLN A 62 14.50 1.08 -6.60
CA GLN A 62 15.69 1.93 -6.65
C GLN A 62 16.97 1.13 -6.45
N LEU A 63 16.96 0.21 -5.49
CA LEU A 63 18.12 -0.63 -5.16
C LEU A 63 18.49 -1.53 -6.35
N VAL A 64 17.53 -2.27 -6.89
CA VAL A 64 17.79 -3.20 -8.00
C VAL A 64 18.25 -2.45 -9.24
N GLN A 65 17.62 -1.35 -9.61
CA GLN A 65 18.07 -0.55 -10.77
C GLN A 65 19.45 0.08 -10.55
N GLY A 66 19.76 0.50 -9.32
CA GLY A 66 21.07 1.06 -8.97
C GLY A 66 22.20 0.01 -9.02
N LEU A 67 21.93 -1.20 -8.53
CA LEU A 67 22.94 -2.28 -8.46
C LEU A 67 23.15 -2.98 -9.80
N THR A 68 22.07 -3.24 -10.53
CA THR A 68 22.13 -4.09 -11.73
C THR A 68 22.28 -3.29 -13.02
N LYS A 69 21.95 -1.99 -13.01
CA LYS A 69 21.84 -1.13 -14.21
C LYS A 69 20.86 -1.68 -15.26
N HIS A 70 20.03 -2.66 -14.88
CA HIS A 70 19.06 -3.30 -15.75
C HIS A 70 17.69 -2.71 -15.55
N ASP A 71 16.99 -2.51 -16.64
CA ASP A 71 15.61 -2.06 -16.59
C ASP A 71 14.69 -3.24 -16.28
N LEU A 72 13.99 -3.15 -15.15
CA LEU A 72 12.93 -4.08 -14.80
C LEU A 72 11.78 -3.97 -15.80
N ASN A 73 11.05 -5.06 -15.98
CA ASN A 73 9.90 -5.09 -16.89
C ASN A 73 8.83 -4.09 -16.44
N VAL A 74 8.55 -3.12 -17.31
CA VAL A 74 7.60 -2.03 -17.04
C VAL A 74 6.19 -2.56 -16.83
N THR A 75 5.76 -3.57 -17.59
CA THR A 75 4.43 -4.17 -17.46
C THR A 75 4.23 -4.83 -16.10
N LEU A 76 5.21 -5.62 -15.65
CA LEU A 76 5.16 -6.23 -14.31
C LEU A 76 5.24 -5.18 -13.20
N GLY A 77 5.96 -4.08 -13.41
CA GLY A 77 5.98 -2.95 -12.50
C GLY A 77 4.60 -2.28 -12.36
N TYR A 78 3.85 -2.15 -13.46
CA TYR A 78 2.46 -1.68 -13.41
C TYR A 78 1.54 -2.67 -12.72
N VAL A 79 1.64 -3.96 -13.03
CA VAL A 79 0.84 -5.01 -12.37
C VAL A 79 1.03 -4.95 -10.86
N GLN A 80 2.28 -4.82 -10.40
CA GLN A 80 2.58 -4.66 -8.98
C GLN A 80 1.93 -3.40 -8.39
N SER A 81 2.23 -2.24 -8.98
CA SER A 81 1.81 -0.94 -8.42
C SER A 81 0.29 -0.79 -8.40
N LEU A 82 -0.37 -1.11 -9.52
CA LEU A 82 -1.82 -1.00 -9.64
C LEU A 82 -2.54 -2.11 -8.88
N GLY A 83 -2.02 -3.33 -8.90
CA GLY A 83 -2.58 -4.43 -8.13
C GLY A 83 -2.53 -4.17 -6.63
N CYS A 84 -1.40 -3.71 -6.11
CA CYS A 84 -1.29 -3.30 -4.71
C CYS A 84 -2.19 -2.10 -4.37
N PHE A 85 -2.34 -1.15 -5.29
CA PHE A 85 -3.25 -0.03 -5.11
C PHE A 85 -4.72 -0.46 -5.06
N LEU A 86 -5.13 -1.40 -5.91
CA LEU A 86 -6.49 -1.98 -5.86
C LEU A 86 -6.72 -2.73 -4.54
N LEU A 87 -5.73 -3.47 -4.05
CA LEU A 87 -5.79 -4.10 -2.73
C LEU A 87 -5.91 -3.07 -1.60
N LEU A 88 -5.19 -1.95 -1.70
CA LEU A 88 -5.32 -0.83 -0.77
C LEU A 88 -6.75 -0.27 -0.76
N LEU A 89 -7.30 0.02 -1.94
CA LEU A 89 -8.68 0.52 -2.05
C LEU A 89 -9.71 -0.50 -1.52
N SER A 90 -9.50 -1.78 -1.78
CA SER A 90 -10.33 -2.85 -1.24
C SER A 90 -10.28 -2.89 0.29
N GLY A 91 -9.10 -2.74 0.88
CA GLY A 91 -8.92 -2.64 2.32
C GLY A 91 -9.63 -1.43 2.93
N LEU A 92 -9.48 -0.25 2.31
CA LEU A 92 -10.18 0.98 2.73
C LEU A 92 -11.71 0.83 2.63
N TRP A 93 -12.19 0.25 1.54
CA TRP A 93 -13.62 -0.03 1.37
C TRP A 93 -14.14 -0.97 2.45
N GLY A 94 -13.39 -2.03 2.78
CA GLY A 94 -13.76 -2.96 3.83
C GLY A 94 -13.81 -2.32 5.22
N ILE A 95 -12.84 -1.45 5.55
CA ILE A 95 -12.84 -0.67 6.78
C ILE A 95 -14.08 0.23 6.84
N TYR A 96 -14.38 0.95 5.76
CA TYR A 96 -15.55 1.80 5.66
C TYR A 96 -16.86 1.00 5.80
N TYR A 97 -16.98 -0.09 5.06
CA TYR A 97 -18.20 -0.91 5.05
C TYR A 97 -18.44 -1.62 6.39
N ALA A 98 -17.40 -2.21 6.98
CA ALA A 98 -17.51 -2.92 8.24
C ALA A 98 -17.82 -1.99 9.43
N ASN A 99 -17.28 -0.78 9.41
CA ASN A 99 -17.35 0.17 10.53
C ASN A 99 -18.31 1.34 10.28
N GLY A 100 -18.69 1.60 9.03
CA GLY A 100 -19.57 2.73 8.68
C GLY A 100 -21.04 2.56 9.05
N ARG A 101 -21.46 1.34 9.37
CA ARG A 101 -22.84 1.05 9.79
C ARG A 101 -23.10 1.24 11.28
N GLY A 102 -22.05 1.32 12.08
CA GLY A 102 -22.16 1.59 13.51
C GLY A 102 -20.97 2.40 13.98
N LEU A 103 -21.21 3.68 14.25
CA LEU A 103 -20.20 4.63 14.72
C LEU A 103 -19.48 4.19 16.01
N THR A 104 -19.98 3.16 16.67
CA THR A 104 -19.53 2.66 17.97
C THR A 104 -19.16 1.18 18.00
N THR A 105 -19.32 0.45 16.88
CA THR A 105 -18.94 -0.96 16.82
C THR A 105 -17.42 -1.13 16.74
N PRO A 106 -16.83 -2.10 17.48
CA PRO A 106 -15.42 -2.42 17.34
C PRO A 106 -15.12 -2.86 15.89
N SER A 107 -14.02 -2.38 15.37
CA SER A 107 -13.51 -2.80 14.07
C SER A 107 -13.19 -4.29 14.07
N ASN A 108 -13.22 -4.90 12.89
CA ASN A 108 -12.69 -6.24 12.70
C ASN A 108 -11.20 -6.14 12.33
N PRO A 109 -10.26 -6.28 13.27
CA PRO A 109 -8.84 -6.15 13.00
C PRO A 109 -8.34 -7.17 11.98
N ALA A 110 -8.92 -8.37 11.94
CA ALA A 110 -8.53 -9.42 11.01
C ALA A 110 -8.67 -9.00 9.54
N PHE A 111 -9.66 -8.18 9.20
CA PHE A 111 -9.81 -7.69 7.84
C PHE A 111 -8.67 -6.75 7.42
N THR A 112 -8.30 -5.84 8.29
CA THR A 112 -7.20 -4.88 8.06
C THR A 112 -5.87 -5.61 7.92
N GLU A 113 -5.62 -6.58 8.82
CA GLU A 113 -4.40 -7.40 8.79
C GLU A 113 -4.31 -8.23 7.51
N ASN A 114 -5.39 -8.87 7.09
CA ASN A 114 -5.44 -9.66 5.86
C ASN A 114 -5.23 -8.80 4.61
N ALA A 115 -5.79 -7.61 4.54
CA ALA A 115 -5.59 -6.70 3.43
C ALA A 115 -4.12 -6.23 3.34
N LEU A 116 -3.51 -5.90 4.47
CA LEU A 116 -2.09 -5.54 4.54
C LEU A 116 -1.20 -6.72 4.14
N LEU A 117 -1.47 -7.91 4.65
CA LEU A 117 -0.74 -9.12 4.30
C LEU A 117 -0.84 -9.40 2.79
N ALA A 118 -2.02 -9.24 2.20
CA ALA A 118 -2.22 -9.40 0.77
C ALA A 118 -1.39 -8.38 -0.05
N ILE A 119 -1.32 -7.13 0.36
CA ILE A 119 -0.48 -6.10 -0.28
C ILE A 119 1.00 -6.53 -0.23
N TYR A 120 1.49 -6.95 0.93
CA TYR A 120 2.88 -7.36 1.09
C TYR A 120 3.21 -8.58 0.25
N ILE A 121 2.41 -9.65 0.33
CA ILE A 121 2.67 -10.89 -0.41
C ILE A 121 2.59 -10.65 -1.91
N PHE A 122 1.51 -10.03 -2.38
CA PHE A 122 1.32 -9.76 -3.80
C PHE A 122 2.44 -8.87 -4.35
N GLY A 123 2.76 -7.78 -3.66
CA GLY A 123 3.80 -6.85 -4.07
C GLY A 123 5.17 -7.51 -4.19
N HIS A 124 5.59 -8.31 -3.20
CA HIS A 124 6.88 -8.98 -3.21
C HIS A 124 6.93 -10.13 -4.23
N VAL A 125 5.87 -10.91 -4.38
CA VAL A 125 5.82 -11.99 -5.38
C VAL A 125 5.97 -11.44 -6.79
N ILE A 126 5.26 -10.37 -7.13
CA ILE A 126 5.36 -9.73 -8.45
C ILE A 126 6.73 -9.08 -8.63
N PHE A 127 7.27 -8.44 -7.60
CA PHE A 127 8.60 -7.84 -7.65
C PHE A 127 9.69 -8.88 -7.92
N LEU A 128 9.71 -9.98 -7.16
CA LEU A 128 10.64 -11.08 -7.36
C LEU A 128 10.49 -11.72 -8.74
N GLY A 129 9.26 -11.92 -9.20
CA GLY A 129 8.98 -12.39 -10.55
C GLY A 129 9.55 -11.45 -11.62
N ASN A 130 9.44 -10.14 -11.40
CA ASN A 130 10.00 -9.13 -12.30
C ASN A 130 11.53 -9.17 -12.34
N VAL A 131 12.18 -9.32 -11.20
CA VAL A 131 13.63 -9.45 -11.10
C VAL A 131 14.10 -10.72 -11.83
N ILE A 132 13.49 -11.86 -11.53
CA ILE A 132 13.85 -13.15 -12.17
C ILE A 132 13.64 -13.07 -13.69
N TRP A 133 12.51 -12.55 -14.15
CA TRP A 133 12.21 -12.39 -15.57
C TRP A 133 13.28 -11.54 -16.28
N SER A 134 13.69 -10.44 -15.67
CA SER A 134 14.72 -9.55 -16.24
C SER A 134 16.04 -10.27 -16.41
N TYR A 135 16.46 -11.07 -15.42
CA TYR A 135 17.70 -11.87 -15.51
C TYR A 135 17.63 -12.98 -16.56
N VAL A 136 16.51 -13.71 -16.63
CA VAL A 136 16.35 -14.79 -17.60
C VAL A 136 16.35 -14.27 -19.03
N ARG A 137 15.71 -13.13 -19.28
CA ARG A 137 15.69 -12.51 -20.60
C ARG A 137 17.08 -12.09 -21.09
N GLU A 138 17.91 -11.60 -20.20
CA GLU A 138 19.29 -11.21 -20.56
C GLU A 138 20.18 -12.42 -20.79
N GLY A 139 20.04 -13.50 -20.03
CA GLY A 139 20.75 -14.75 -20.26
C GLY A 139 20.42 -15.38 -21.61
N SER A 140 19.21 -15.16 -22.12
CA SER A 140 18.76 -15.66 -23.44
C SER A 140 19.21 -14.79 -24.62
N ALA A 141 19.65 -13.55 -24.36
CA ALA A 141 20.10 -12.61 -25.39
C ALA A 141 21.61 -12.67 -25.64
N ARG A 142 22.36 -13.49 -24.87
CA ARG A 142 23.78 -13.76 -25.03
C ARG A 142 23.99 -15.11 -25.67
#